data_42a88b000d6ff1b39145bc1c5daa2c97
#
_entry.id   42a88b000d6ff1b39145bc1c5daa2c97
#
_cell.length_a   1.000
_cell.length_b   1.000
_cell.length_c   1.000
_cell.angle_alpha   90.00
_cell.angle_beta   90.00
_cell.angle_gamma   90.00
#
_symmetry.space_group_name_H-M   'P 1'
#
loop_
_entity.id
_entity.type
_entity.pdbx_description
1 polymer ?
#
loop_
_entity_poly.entity_id
_entity_poly.type
_entity_poly.pdbx_seq_one_letter_code
_entity_poly.pdbx_strand_id
1 'polypeptide(L)'
;SGVGFYGDRCDEELDEDSAAGTGFLADVACEWEAATQPARDAGIRVVNLRLGVILSPKDGALAKMLLPFKLGGGGRVGSGKQYWSWISIDDAAGAVHHALMTESLSGPVNAVAPNTVTNQEFTKTLGRVLNRPTLVPMPAFAARLVLGEMADALLLTSARVEPKELRRTGYDFRQPTLESALRHLLGRTL
;
A
#
# COMPACT_ATOMS: atom_id res chain seq x y z
N SER A 1 -11.01 -3.37 -4.00
CA SER A 1 -9.85 -4.00 -4.65
C SER A 1 -8.54 -3.57 -3.96
N GLY A 2 -7.41 -4.03 -4.42
CA GLY A 2 -6.12 -3.70 -3.84
C GLY A 2 -4.99 -3.77 -4.87
N VAL A 3 -3.83 -3.20 -4.55
CA VAL A 3 -2.64 -3.24 -5.40
C VAL A 3 -2.10 -4.65 -5.62
N GLY A 4 -2.59 -5.65 -4.88
CA GLY A 4 -2.38 -7.06 -5.18
C GLY A 4 -2.81 -7.46 -6.60
N PHE A 5 -3.67 -6.67 -7.25
CA PHE A 5 -4.01 -6.77 -8.67
C PHE A 5 -2.79 -6.89 -9.58
N TYR A 6 -1.71 -6.19 -9.25
CA TYR A 6 -0.51 -6.14 -10.08
C TYR A 6 0.45 -7.33 -9.88
N GLY A 7 0.29 -8.11 -8.79
CA GLY A 7 1.22 -9.20 -8.45
C GLY A 7 2.63 -8.70 -8.16
N ASP A 8 3.63 -9.58 -8.34
CA ASP A 8 5.05 -9.23 -8.20
C ASP A 8 5.61 -8.75 -9.55
N ARG A 9 6.00 -7.48 -9.61
CA ARG A 9 6.52 -6.82 -10.81
C ARG A 9 7.90 -6.20 -10.58
N CYS A 10 8.61 -6.64 -9.56
CA CYS A 10 9.94 -6.15 -9.18
C CYS A 10 9.99 -4.63 -9.01
N ASP A 11 10.70 -3.91 -9.89
CA ASP A 11 10.91 -2.46 -9.86
C ASP A 11 10.13 -1.70 -10.96
N GLU A 12 9.28 -2.42 -11.71
CA GLU A 12 8.45 -1.82 -12.75
C GLU A 12 7.49 -0.78 -12.16
N GLU A 13 7.43 0.40 -12.78
CA GLU A 13 6.43 1.42 -12.42
C GLU A 13 5.07 1.02 -12.99
N LEU A 14 4.07 0.97 -12.12
CA LEU A 14 2.73 0.46 -12.41
C LEU A 14 1.71 1.58 -12.18
N ASP A 15 0.83 1.75 -13.13
CA ASP A 15 -0.30 2.67 -13.05
C ASP A 15 -1.63 1.93 -13.35
N GLU A 16 -2.72 2.69 -13.44
CA GLU A 16 -4.05 2.13 -13.68
C GLU A 16 -4.21 1.47 -15.04
N ASP A 17 -3.34 1.80 -16.03
CA ASP A 17 -3.32 1.21 -17.37
C ASP A 17 -2.49 -0.09 -17.43
N SER A 18 -1.72 -0.38 -16.38
CA SER A 18 -0.89 -1.58 -16.31
C SER A 18 -1.74 -2.85 -16.20
N ALA A 19 -1.31 -3.90 -16.89
CA ALA A 19 -1.98 -5.20 -16.88
C ALA A 19 -1.97 -5.84 -15.49
N ALA A 20 -2.96 -6.70 -15.24
CA ALA A 20 -2.99 -7.55 -14.05
C ALA A 20 -1.75 -8.45 -13.99
N GLY A 21 -1.27 -8.69 -12.79
CA GLY A 21 -0.22 -9.65 -12.51
C GLY A 21 -0.75 -11.07 -12.42
N THR A 22 -0.01 -11.92 -11.74
CA THR A 22 -0.35 -13.32 -11.51
C THR A 22 -0.35 -13.66 -10.02
N GLY A 23 -1.05 -14.73 -9.65
CA GLY A 23 -1.12 -15.25 -8.30
C GLY A 23 -2.42 -14.93 -7.60
N PHE A 24 -2.65 -15.58 -6.45
CA PHE A 24 -3.93 -15.59 -5.76
C PHE A 24 -4.54 -14.19 -5.54
N LEU A 25 -3.75 -13.22 -5.07
CA LEU A 25 -4.29 -11.87 -4.81
C LEU A 25 -4.62 -11.12 -6.11
N ALA A 26 -3.88 -11.36 -7.19
CA ALA A 26 -4.18 -10.77 -8.48
C ALA A 26 -5.49 -11.35 -9.05
N ASP A 27 -5.65 -12.68 -8.97
CA ASP A 27 -6.86 -13.37 -9.43
C ASP A 27 -8.09 -12.88 -8.66
N VAL A 28 -8.01 -12.81 -7.33
CA VAL A 28 -9.10 -12.29 -6.48
C VAL A 28 -9.43 -10.84 -6.82
N ALA A 29 -8.41 -9.99 -7.03
CA ALA A 29 -8.65 -8.59 -7.37
C ALA A 29 -9.33 -8.46 -8.74
N CYS A 30 -8.94 -9.26 -9.73
CA CYS A 30 -9.58 -9.30 -11.03
C CYS A 30 -11.05 -9.72 -10.93
N GLU A 31 -11.36 -10.78 -10.17
CA GLU A 31 -12.73 -11.23 -9.95
C GLU A 31 -13.59 -10.16 -9.25
N TRP A 32 -13.05 -9.47 -8.25
CA TRP A 32 -13.76 -8.38 -7.58
C TRP A 32 -14.07 -7.22 -8.53
N GLU A 33 -13.10 -6.84 -9.38
CA GLU A 33 -13.31 -5.76 -10.35
C GLU A 33 -14.29 -6.20 -11.45
N ALA A 34 -14.21 -7.44 -11.92
CA ALA A 34 -15.15 -8.02 -12.88
C ALA A 34 -16.60 -8.06 -12.34
N ALA A 35 -16.78 -8.37 -11.05
CA ALA A 35 -18.09 -8.38 -10.41
C ALA A 35 -18.82 -7.03 -10.43
N THR A 36 -18.12 -5.93 -10.73
CA THR A 36 -18.74 -4.60 -10.87
C THR A 36 -19.32 -4.34 -12.28
N GLN A 37 -19.05 -5.23 -13.25
CA GLN A 37 -19.47 -5.04 -14.63
C GLN A 37 -20.99 -4.85 -14.82
N PRO A 38 -21.88 -5.60 -14.15
CA PRO A 38 -23.32 -5.38 -14.28
C PRO A 38 -23.78 -3.96 -13.90
N ALA A 39 -23.10 -3.33 -12.93
CA ALA A 39 -23.41 -1.95 -12.55
C ALA A 39 -23.00 -0.98 -13.67
N ARG A 40 -21.85 -1.20 -14.31
CA ARG A 40 -21.41 -0.39 -15.48
C ARG A 40 -22.37 -0.56 -16.66
N ASP A 41 -22.80 -1.78 -16.94
CA ASP A 41 -23.74 -2.08 -18.02
C ASP A 41 -25.10 -1.41 -17.79
N ALA A 42 -25.48 -1.21 -16.53
CA ALA A 42 -26.66 -0.46 -16.14
C ALA A 42 -26.46 1.08 -16.15
N GLY A 43 -25.32 1.57 -16.63
CA GLY A 43 -25.00 3.01 -16.69
C GLY A 43 -24.58 3.63 -15.35
N ILE A 44 -24.32 2.84 -14.33
CA ILE A 44 -23.86 3.33 -13.03
C ILE A 44 -22.35 3.60 -13.10
N ARG A 45 -21.92 4.78 -12.64
CA ARG A 45 -20.50 5.11 -12.51
C ARG A 45 -19.85 4.25 -11.45
N VAL A 46 -18.84 3.48 -11.83
CA VAL A 46 -18.11 2.58 -10.95
C VAL A 46 -16.65 3.04 -10.83
N VAL A 47 -16.14 3.13 -9.62
CA VAL A 47 -14.73 3.35 -9.30
C VAL A 47 -14.22 2.17 -8.49
N ASN A 48 -13.22 1.46 -9.01
CA ASN A 48 -12.55 0.36 -8.34
C ASN A 48 -11.28 0.86 -7.68
N LEU A 49 -11.34 1.19 -6.39
CA LEU A 49 -10.16 1.63 -5.65
C LEU A 49 -9.23 0.45 -5.39
N ARG A 50 -8.02 0.48 -5.97
CA ARG A 50 -6.91 -0.44 -5.71
C ARG A 50 -6.10 0.12 -4.54
N LEU A 51 -6.43 -0.32 -3.34
CA LEU A 51 -5.82 0.16 -2.11
C LEU A 51 -4.40 -0.41 -1.94
N GLY A 52 -3.44 0.47 -1.66
CA GLY A 52 -2.13 0.09 -1.13
C GLY A 52 -2.20 -0.36 0.32
N VAL A 53 -1.04 -0.60 0.93
CA VAL A 53 -0.94 -0.90 2.36
C VAL A 53 -1.41 0.31 3.16
N ILE A 54 -2.59 0.21 3.77
CA ILE A 54 -3.14 1.28 4.60
C ILE A 54 -2.38 1.35 5.91
N LEU A 55 -1.77 2.51 6.19
CA LEU A 55 -1.04 2.75 7.43
C LEU A 55 -1.99 3.32 8.50
N SER A 56 -2.18 2.56 9.57
CA SER A 56 -2.92 2.97 10.77
C SER A 56 -2.22 2.44 12.02
N PRO A 57 -2.10 3.25 13.09
CA PRO A 57 -1.53 2.78 14.36
C PRO A 57 -2.51 1.90 15.15
N LYS A 58 -3.80 1.89 14.77
CA LYS A 58 -4.86 1.17 15.50
C LYS A 58 -4.98 -0.28 15.05
N ASP A 59 -4.72 -0.57 13.77
CA ASP A 59 -4.83 -1.91 13.22
C ASP A 59 -4.00 -2.05 11.93
N GLY A 60 -3.95 -3.27 11.36
CA GLY A 60 -3.26 -3.58 10.11
C GLY A 60 -1.74 -3.73 10.27
N ALA A 61 -1.04 -3.54 9.15
CA ALA A 61 0.40 -3.79 9.06
C ALA A 61 1.21 -2.91 10.03
N LEU A 62 0.95 -1.59 10.05
CA LEU A 62 1.70 -0.67 10.91
C LEU A 62 1.52 -1.03 12.39
N ALA A 63 0.30 -1.27 12.86
CA ALA A 63 0.03 -1.60 14.26
C ALA A 63 0.81 -2.84 14.71
N LYS A 64 0.85 -3.89 13.88
CA LYS A 64 1.60 -5.12 14.15
C LYS A 64 3.12 -4.90 14.20
N MET A 65 3.63 -3.96 13.40
CA MET A 65 5.06 -3.62 13.37
C MET A 65 5.49 -2.76 14.56
N LEU A 66 4.60 -1.96 15.16
CA LEU A 66 4.98 -1.01 16.20
C LEU A 66 5.64 -1.66 17.42
N LEU A 67 5.11 -2.78 17.91
CA LEU A 67 5.67 -3.43 19.11
C LEU A 67 7.06 -3.96 18.87
N PRO A 68 7.37 -4.79 17.86
CA PRO A 68 8.72 -5.21 17.54
C PRO A 68 9.70 -4.05 17.36
N PHE A 69 9.29 -3.00 16.63
CA PHE A 69 10.16 -1.83 16.41
C PHE A 69 10.44 -1.06 17.70
N LYS A 70 9.44 -0.83 18.56
CA LYS A 70 9.61 -0.17 19.86
C LYS A 70 10.58 -0.93 20.78
N LEU A 71 10.61 -2.25 20.68
CA LEU A 71 11.52 -3.13 21.44
C LEU A 71 12.92 -3.25 20.80
N GLY A 72 13.19 -2.56 19.68
CA GLY A 72 14.48 -2.62 18.99
C GLY A 72 14.69 -3.84 18.09
N GLY A 73 13.66 -4.69 17.94
CA GLY A 73 13.66 -5.85 17.04
C GLY A 73 13.24 -5.55 15.61
N GLY A 74 13.07 -4.27 15.26
CA GLY A 74 12.71 -3.86 13.90
C GLY A 74 13.84 -4.07 12.89
N GLY A 75 13.48 -4.49 11.67
CA GLY A 75 14.44 -4.66 10.59
C GLY A 75 13.79 -4.92 9.24
N ARG A 76 14.61 -4.91 8.19
CA ARG A 76 14.15 -5.20 6.84
C ARG A 76 13.70 -6.66 6.71
N VAL A 77 12.69 -6.89 5.86
CA VAL A 77 12.20 -8.23 5.55
C VAL A 77 12.83 -8.71 4.25
N GLY A 78 13.42 -9.90 4.28
CA GLY A 78 14.09 -10.49 3.11
C GLY A 78 15.21 -9.61 2.57
N SER A 79 15.19 -9.32 1.28
CA SER A 79 16.17 -8.45 0.62
C SER A 79 16.02 -6.98 1.01
N GLY A 80 14.80 -6.57 1.38
CA GLY A 80 14.44 -5.18 1.62
C GLY A 80 14.30 -4.32 0.35
N LYS A 81 14.50 -4.92 -0.84
CA LYS A 81 14.45 -4.21 -2.13
C LYS A 81 13.04 -4.14 -2.71
N GLN A 82 12.12 -4.99 -2.22
CA GLN A 82 10.73 -5.00 -2.68
C GLN A 82 10.04 -3.67 -2.36
N TYR A 83 9.30 -3.15 -3.34
CA TYR A 83 8.53 -1.91 -3.21
C TYR A 83 7.23 -2.15 -2.49
N TRP A 84 6.93 -1.24 -1.56
CA TRP A 84 5.68 -1.21 -0.82
C TRP A 84 4.90 0.06 -1.19
N SER A 85 3.82 -0.13 -1.90
CA SER A 85 2.84 0.92 -2.17
C SER A 85 1.93 1.05 -0.97
N TRP A 86 1.99 2.19 -0.33
CA TRP A 86 1.31 2.49 0.94
C TRP A 86 0.42 3.72 0.81
N ILE A 87 -0.49 3.91 1.76
CA ILE A 87 -1.30 5.12 1.91
C ILE A 87 -1.62 5.33 3.39
N SER A 88 -1.70 6.58 3.86
CA SER A 88 -2.21 6.86 5.21
C SER A 88 -3.70 6.56 5.30
N ILE A 89 -4.20 6.21 6.48
CA ILE A 89 -5.65 6.00 6.68
C ILE A 89 -6.45 7.26 6.35
N ASP A 90 -5.89 8.44 6.63
CA ASP A 90 -6.56 9.71 6.35
C ASP A 90 -6.65 9.98 4.84
N ASP A 91 -5.58 9.67 4.08
CA ASP A 91 -5.61 9.78 2.62
C ASP A 91 -6.42 8.67 1.97
N ALA A 92 -6.47 7.47 2.56
CA ALA A 92 -7.36 6.42 2.08
C ALA A 92 -8.83 6.83 2.17
N ALA A 93 -9.24 7.39 3.32
CA ALA A 93 -10.58 7.95 3.49
C ALA A 93 -10.82 9.15 2.55
N GLY A 94 -9.80 10.01 2.39
CA GLY A 94 -9.83 11.13 1.45
C GLY A 94 -10.01 10.67 -0.01
N ALA A 95 -9.30 9.63 -0.44
CA ALA A 95 -9.43 9.06 -1.78
C ALA A 95 -10.83 8.49 -2.05
N VAL A 96 -11.45 7.82 -1.05
CA VAL A 96 -12.85 7.37 -1.14
C VAL A 96 -13.77 8.57 -1.32
N HIS A 97 -13.62 9.61 -0.50
CA HIS A 97 -14.43 10.82 -0.62
C HIS A 97 -14.24 11.50 -1.98
N HIS A 98 -12.98 11.65 -2.43
CA HIS A 98 -12.67 12.22 -3.74
C HIS A 98 -13.31 11.42 -4.88
N ALA A 99 -13.26 10.09 -4.82
CA ALA A 99 -13.90 9.22 -5.82
C ALA A 99 -15.42 9.38 -5.86
N LEU A 100 -16.05 9.63 -4.72
CA LEU A 100 -17.50 9.89 -4.66
C LEU A 100 -17.86 11.25 -5.27
N MET A 101 -17.07 12.29 -4.98
CA MET A 101 -17.38 13.67 -5.37
C MET A 101 -16.90 14.06 -6.76
N THR A 102 -16.00 13.28 -7.39
CA THR A 102 -15.43 13.58 -8.70
C THR A 102 -16.13 12.79 -9.78
N GLU A 103 -17.08 13.40 -10.47
CA GLU A 103 -17.91 12.73 -11.49
C GLU A 103 -17.10 12.20 -12.68
N SER A 104 -15.99 12.86 -13.03
CA SER A 104 -15.10 12.43 -14.12
C SER A 104 -14.23 11.23 -13.78
N LEU A 105 -14.18 10.79 -12.50
CA LEU A 105 -13.40 9.66 -12.07
C LEU A 105 -14.21 8.37 -12.22
N SER A 106 -13.70 7.40 -12.98
CA SER A 106 -14.35 6.10 -13.22
C SER A 106 -13.30 5.04 -13.54
N GLY A 107 -13.66 3.77 -13.39
CA GLY A 107 -12.75 2.64 -13.64
C GLY A 107 -11.79 2.37 -12.48
N PRO A 108 -10.61 1.76 -12.75
CA PRO A 108 -9.61 1.48 -11.73
C PRO A 108 -8.95 2.78 -11.26
N VAL A 109 -8.66 2.88 -9.96
CA VAL A 109 -7.97 4.02 -9.34
C VAL A 109 -7.03 3.51 -8.26
N ASN A 110 -5.75 3.79 -8.39
CA ASN A 110 -4.74 3.44 -7.41
C ASN A 110 -4.80 4.37 -6.21
N ALA A 111 -5.29 3.88 -5.09
CA ALA A 111 -5.30 4.60 -3.82
C ALA A 111 -4.01 4.29 -3.04
N VAL A 112 -2.93 4.92 -3.48
CA VAL A 112 -1.58 4.84 -2.91
C VAL A 112 -1.00 6.24 -2.74
N ALA A 113 -0.06 6.40 -1.80
CA ALA A 113 0.68 7.65 -1.68
C ALA A 113 1.61 7.87 -2.88
N PRO A 114 1.91 9.13 -3.24
CA PRO A 114 2.70 9.46 -4.44
C PRO A 114 4.17 9.03 -4.37
N ASN A 115 4.65 8.64 -3.20
CA ASN A 115 6.02 8.21 -2.96
C ASN A 115 6.05 6.76 -2.48
N THR A 116 6.03 5.82 -3.41
CA THR A 116 6.26 4.41 -3.12
C THR A 116 7.69 4.21 -2.63
N VAL A 117 7.88 3.39 -1.62
CA VAL A 117 9.18 3.15 -0.98
C VAL A 117 9.54 1.68 -0.97
N THR A 118 10.84 1.37 -0.89
CA THR A 118 11.28 0.00 -0.63
C THR A 118 11.02 -0.40 0.83
N ASN A 119 10.92 -1.70 1.11
CA ASN A 119 10.82 -2.20 2.48
C ASN A 119 11.98 -1.71 3.37
N GLN A 120 13.19 -1.60 2.80
CA GLN A 120 14.34 -1.06 3.53
C GLN A 120 14.17 0.41 3.91
N GLU A 121 13.66 1.24 2.99
CA GLU A 121 13.37 2.65 3.26
C GLU A 121 12.25 2.80 4.27
N PHE A 122 11.18 2.01 4.13
CA PHE A 122 10.10 1.95 5.12
C PHE A 122 10.64 1.63 6.52
N THR A 123 11.44 0.58 6.62
CA THR A 123 12.05 0.13 7.87
C THR A 123 12.91 1.21 8.52
N LYS A 124 13.80 1.84 7.74
CA LYS A 124 14.67 2.92 8.23
C LYS A 124 13.86 4.14 8.68
N THR A 125 12.84 4.52 7.92
CA THR A 125 12.00 5.68 8.24
C THR A 125 11.17 5.43 9.49
N LEU A 126 10.55 4.26 9.63
CA LEU A 126 9.82 3.89 10.85
C LEU A 126 10.76 3.86 12.08
N GLY A 127 11.96 3.29 11.95
CA GLY A 127 12.96 3.30 13.00
C GLY A 127 13.36 4.72 13.41
N ARG A 128 13.58 5.61 12.45
CA ARG A 128 13.89 7.03 12.70
C ARG A 128 12.76 7.72 13.44
N VAL A 129 11.52 7.58 12.99
CA VAL A 129 10.34 8.19 13.63
C VAL A 129 10.12 7.67 15.06
N LEU A 130 10.40 6.38 15.31
CA LEU A 130 10.30 5.78 16.63
C LEU A 130 11.53 6.03 17.50
N ASN A 131 12.61 6.59 16.94
CA ASN A 131 13.92 6.72 17.56
C ASN A 131 14.44 5.35 18.05
N ARG A 132 14.42 4.35 17.18
CA ARG A 132 14.86 2.97 17.46
C ARG A 132 15.75 2.45 16.34
N PRO A 133 16.79 1.67 16.68
CA PRO A 133 17.63 1.01 15.68
C PRO A 133 16.83 -0.04 14.90
N THR A 134 17.23 -0.28 13.65
CA THR A 134 16.60 -1.26 12.75
C THR A 134 17.65 -2.24 12.22
N LEU A 135 18.39 -2.86 13.14
CA LEU A 135 19.56 -3.67 12.82
C LEU A 135 19.27 -5.16 12.69
N VAL A 136 18.08 -5.61 13.10
CA VAL A 136 17.74 -7.03 13.13
C VAL A 136 16.95 -7.39 11.88
N PRO A 137 17.59 -7.91 10.80
CA PRO A 137 16.85 -8.29 9.60
C PRO A 137 15.95 -9.50 9.89
N MET A 138 14.76 -9.51 9.34
CA MET A 138 13.87 -10.67 9.33
C MET A 138 14.12 -11.46 8.04
N PRO A 139 14.76 -12.63 8.07
CA PRO A 139 14.94 -13.45 6.88
C PRO A 139 13.57 -13.89 6.29
N ALA A 140 13.50 -14.06 4.97
CA ALA A 140 12.25 -14.44 4.31
C ALA A 140 11.66 -15.75 4.86
N PHE A 141 12.52 -16.72 5.21
CA PHE A 141 12.05 -17.98 5.81
C PHE A 141 11.36 -17.79 7.17
N ALA A 142 11.86 -16.82 7.99
CA ALA A 142 11.25 -16.52 9.29
C ALA A 142 9.89 -15.82 9.10
N ALA A 143 9.77 -14.91 8.12
CA ALA A 143 8.49 -14.32 7.76
C ALA A 143 7.48 -15.39 7.31
N ARG A 144 7.89 -16.34 6.47
CA ARG A 144 7.06 -17.46 6.03
C ARG A 144 6.66 -18.40 7.17
N LEU A 145 7.54 -18.64 8.14
CA LEU A 145 7.24 -19.48 9.30
C LEU A 145 6.13 -18.86 10.17
N VAL A 146 6.12 -17.52 10.29
CA VAL A 146 5.15 -16.79 11.13
C VAL A 146 3.83 -16.53 10.41
N LEU A 147 3.86 -16.21 9.12
CA LEU A 147 2.70 -15.75 8.34
C LEU A 147 2.26 -16.73 7.25
N GLY A 148 2.99 -17.86 7.08
CA GLY A 148 2.69 -18.81 6.01
C GLY A 148 2.79 -18.16 4.62
N GLU A 149 1.89 -18.54 3.72
CA GLU A 149 1.79 -18.02 2.35
C GLU A 149 1.51 -16.51 2.31
N MET A 150 0.89 -15.96 3.36
CA MET A 150 0.65 -14.52 3.46
C MET A 150 1.95 -13.69 3.53
N ALA A 151 3.06 -14.29 3.95
CA ALA A 151 4.36 -13.60 3.96
C ALA A 151 4.79 -13.22 2.55
N ASP A 152 4.65 -14.14 1.59
CA ASP A 152 5.00 -13.90 0.20
C ASP A 152 4.08 -12.82 -0.40
N ALA A 153 2.77 -12.96 -0.21
CA ALA A 153 1.78 -12.06 -0.78
C ALA A 153 1.82 -10.64 -0.22
N LEU A 154 2.12 -10.46 1.08
CA LEU A 154 2.02 -9.16 1.75
C LEU A 154 3.36 -8.49 2.05
N LEU A 155 4.44 -9.26 2.25
CA LEU A 155 5.72 -8.72 2.70
C LEU A 155 6.84 -8.84 1.67
N LEU A 156 6.81 -9.87 0.82
CA LEU A 156 7.89 -10.18 -0.12
C LEU A 156 7.57 -9.78 -1.55
N THR A 157 6.30 -9.61 -1.90
CA THR A 157 5.84 -9.10 -3.20
C THR A 157 6.27 -7.65 -3.38
N SER A 158 6.68 -7.32 -4.61
CA SER A 158 7.11 -5.98 -5.02
C SER A 158 6.11 -5.40 -6.03
N ALA A 159 5.51 -4.27 -5.68
CA ALA A 159 4.64 -3.52 -6.57
C ALA A 159 4.89 -2.01 -6.39
N ARG A 160 5.52 -1.39 -7.39
CA ARG A 160 5.81 0.04 -7.41
C ARG A 160 4.68 0.78 -8.12
N VAL A 161 3.62 1.08 -7.37
CA VAL A 161 2.37 1.62 -7.92
C VAL A 161 2.31 3.13 -7.77
N GLU A 162 1.86 3.80 -8.85
CA GLU A 162 1.67 5.25 -8.93
C GLU A 162 0.17 5.58 -8.91
N PRO A 163 -0.24 6.66 -8.22
CA PRO A 163 -1.63 7.12 -8.15
C PRO A 163 -1.95 8.07 -9.30
N LYS A 164 -1.86 7.61 -10.57
CA LYS A 164 -2.01 8.42 -11.77
C LYS A 164 -3.37 9.12 -11.83
N GLU A 165 -4.45 8.38 -11.61
CA GLU A 165 -5.80 8.92 -11.69
C GLU A 165 -6.13 9.90 -10.55
N LEU A 166 -5.67 9.64 -9.34
CA LEU A 166 -5.83 10.60 -8.23
C LEU A 166 -5.09 11.91 -8.52
N ARG A 167 -3.84 11.83 -9.05
CA ARG A 167 -3.10 13.03 -9.47
C ARG A 167 -3.78 13.76 -10.63
N ARG A 168 -4.22 13.03 -11.65
CA ARG A 168 -4.91 13.61 -12.83
C ARG A 168 -6.17 14.35 -12.45
N THR A 169 -6.90 13.85 -11.46
CA THR A 169 -8.15 14.46 -10.98
C THR A 169 -7.96 15.48 -9.87
N GLY A 170 -6.72 15.81 -9.52
CA GLY A 170 -6.39 16.88 -8.57
C GLY A 170 -6.59 16.49 -7.11
N TYR A 171 -6.44 15.22 -6.74
CA TYR A 171 -6.43 14.82 -5.33
C TYR A 171 -5.21 15.40 -4.60
N ASP A 172 -5.45 16.14 -3.54
CA ASP A 172 -4.40 16.72 -2.70
C ASP A 172 -4.10 15.79 -1.52
N PHE A 173 -2.92 15.14 -1.57
CA PHE A 173 -2.47 14.21 -0.53
C PHE A 173 -2.08 14.98 0.73
N ARG A 174 -2.71 14.65 1.85
CA ARG A 174 -2.38 15.22 3.17
C ARG A 174 -1.02 14.76 3.66
N GLN A 175 -0.68 13.51 3.34
CA GLN A 175 0.57 12.87 3.78
C GLN A 175 1.32 12.28 2.57
N PRO A 176 1.94 13.13 1.72
CA PRO A 176 2.55 12.66 0.48
C PRO A 176 3.84 11.88 0.68
N THR A 177 4.51 12.01 1.85
CA THR A 177 5.76 11.30 2.16
C THR A 177 5.58 10.33 3.32
N LEU A 178 6.32 9.21 3.30
CA LEU A 178 6.24 8.21 4.36
C LEU A 178 6.59 8.79 5.74
N GLU A 179 7.58 9.66 5.82
CA GLU A 179 7.98 10.24 7.10
C GLU A 179 6.90 11.15 7.67
N SER A 180 6.28 12.00 6.85
CA SER A 180 5.17 12.86 7.30
C SER A 180 3.98 12.00 7.78
N ALA A 181 3.62 10.96 7.03
CA ALA A 181 2.55 10.05 7.39
C ALA A 181 2.81 9.35 8.73
N LEU A 182 4.00 8.78 8.91
CA LEU A 182 4.35 8.07 10.14
C LEU A 182 4.40 9.02 11.34
N ARG A 183 4.96 10.24 11.19
CA ARG A 183 4.96 11.24 12.26
C ARG A 183 3.55 11.65 12.66
N HIS A 184 2.71 11.96 11.69
CA HIS A 184 1.31 12.31 11.92
C HIS A 184 0.55 11.19 12.64
N LEU A 185 0.59 9.97 12.09
CA LEU A 185 -0.12 8.82 12.62
C LEU A 185 0.33 8.40 14.03
N LEU A 186 1.61 8.63 14.37
CA LEU A 186 2.18 8.26 15.66
C LEU A 186 2.25 9.43 16.66
N GLY A 187 1.67 10.58 16.33
CA GLY A 187 1.67 11.77 17.18
C GLY A 187 3.09 12.28 17.48
N ARG A 188 3.99 12.23 16.49
CA ARG A 188 5.36 12.72 16.59
C ARG A 188 5.48 14.04 15.85
N THR A 189 5.84 15.10 16.56
CA THR A 189 6.16 16.39 15.92
C THR A 189 7.43 16.29 15.06
N LEU A 190 7.54 17.20 14.06
CA LEU A 190 8.77 17.38 13.27
C LEU A 190 9.91 17.89 14.14
#